data_0df36a4f12d67d63af09bc6e6ddef445
#
_entry.id   0df36a4f12d67d63af09bc6e6ddef445
#
_cell.length_a   1.000
_cell.length_b   1.000
_cell.length_c   1.000
_cell.angle_alpha   90.00
_cell.angle_beta   90.00
_cell.angle_gamma   90.00
#
_symmetry.space_group_name_H-M   'P 1'
#
loop_
_entity.id
_entity.type
_entity.pdbx_description
1 polymer ?
#
loop_
_entity_poly.entity_id
_entity_poly.type
_entity_poly.pdbx_seq_one_letter_code
_entity_poly.pdbx_strand_id
1 'polypeptide(L)'
;MTKTLLILASVYGFVGVGLGAFGAHALRARLPEERLANLELAVRYVFFHIPALLAVAWLHTLIGGELFEEIAGWSFALGVLVFSGSLVLLALTGERRWGAVTPVGGVLLLVGWGALIGAAIFFHSYTRGVVTYPLS
;
A
#
# COMPACT_ATOMS: atom_id res chain seq x y z
N MET A 1 1.35 2.19 -15.55
CA MET A 1 1.13 1.90 -14.12
C MET A 1 2.36 1.30 -13.43
N THR A 2 3.05 0.29 -13.94
CA THR A 2 4.22 -0.38 -13.33
C THR A 2 5.26 0.59 -12.79
N LYS A 3 5.78 1.51 -13.62
CA LYS A 3 6.78 2.51 -13.18
C LYS A 3 6.29 3.35 -12.00
N THR A 4 5.03 3.79 -12.03
CA THR A 4 4.43 4.60 -10.96
C THR A 4 4.37 3.82 -9.65
N LEU A 5 3.91 2.57 -9.68
CA LEU A 5 3.84 1.73 -8.48
C LEU A 5 5.21 1.40 -7.90
N LEU A 6 6.23 1.16 -8.76
CA LEU A 6 7.62 0.98 -8.32
C LEU A 6 8.16 2.22 -7.62
N ILE A 7 7.92 3.41 -8.17
CA ILE A 7 8.33 4.68 -7.56
C ILE A 7 7.63 4.85 -6.20
N LEU A 8 6.30 4.64 -6.15
CA LEU A 8 5.53 4.79 -4.89
C LEU A 8 6.00 3.79 -3.84
N ALA A 9 6.22 2.51 -4.20
CA ALA A 9 6.76 1.51 -3.28
C ALA A 9 8.13 1.93 -2.73
N SER A 10 9.01 2.47 -3.58
CA SER A 10 10.33 2.94 -3.18
C SER A 10 10.26 4.17 -2.26
N VAL A 11 9.38 5.12 -2.57
CA VAL A 11 9.14 6.31 -1.74
C VAL A 11 8.58 5.89 -0.37
N TYR A 12 7.60 4.99 -0.35
CA TYR A 12 7.04 4.47 0.90
C TYR A 12 8.10 3.73 1.73
N GLY A 13 8.97 2.94 1.08
CA GLY A 13 10.08 2.28 1.76
C GLY A 13 11.04 3.29 2.38
N PHE A 14 11.46 4.29 1.62
CA PHE A 14 12.35 5.35 2.11
C PHE A 14 11.75 6.10 3.30
N VAL A 15 10.49 6.56 3.18
CA VAL A 15 9.77 7.26 4.25
C VAL A 15 9.53 6.33 5.44
N GLY A 16 9.14 5.08 5.20
CA GLY A 16 8.91 4.09 6.26
C GLY A 16 10.16 3.81 7.09
N VAL A 17 11.32 3.64 6.45
CA VAL A 17 12.61 3.48 7.16
C VAL A 17 12.94 4.74 7.96
N GLY A 18 12.80 5.92 7.35
CA GLY A 18 13.04 7.20 8.02
C GLY A 18 12.17 7.39 9.25
N LEU A 19 10.85 7.19 9.11
CA LEU A 19 9.90 7.30 10.24
C LEU A 19 10.13 6.24 11.32
N GLY A 20 10.45 5.00 10.92
CA GLY A 20 10.75 3.93 11.87
C GLY A 20 12.00 4.23 12.69
N ALA A 21 13.09 4.61 12.06
CA ALA A 21 14.34 4.96 12.73
C ALA A 21 14.17 6.22 13.62
N PHE A 22 13.54 7.27 13.08
CA PHE A 22 13.31 8.51 13.81
C PHE A 22 12.35 8.30 15.00
N GLY A 23 11.27 7.54 14.79
CA GLY A 23 10.33 7.16 15.84
C GLY A 23 11.00 6.39 16.98
N ALA A 24 11.82 5.40 16.64
CA ALA A 24 12.49 4.57 17.63
C ALA A 24 13.52 5.35 18.49
N HIS A 25 14.19 6.34 17.92
CA HIS A 25 15.29 7.04 18.58
C HIS A 25 14.91 8.43 19.11
N ALA A 26 14.34 9.29 18.26
CA ALA A 26 14.11 10.68 18.64
C ALA A 26 12.73 10.93 19.26
N LEU A 27 11.69 10.22 18.79
CA LEU A 27 10.30 10.47 19.21
C LEU A 27 9.91 9.65 20.44
N ARG A 28 10.56 8.54 20.70
CA ARG A 28 10.25 7.67 21.85
C ARG A 28 10.37 8.41 23.19
N ALA A 29 11.32 9.34 23.31
CA ALA A 29 11.49 10.15 24.51
C ALA A 29 10.58 11.38 24.57
N ARG A 30 9.88 11.71 23.47
CA ARG A 30 9.12 12.98 23.33
C ARG A 30 7.61 12.78 23.19
N LEU A 31 7.17 11.62 22.68
CA LEU A 31 5.75 11.35 22.48
C LEU A 31 5.19 10.46 23.59
N PRO A 32 3.94 10.69 24.01
CA PRO A 32 3.20 9.73 24.83
C PRO A 32 3.12 8.37 24.16
N GLU A 33 3.03 7.30 24.95
CA GLU A 33 3.02 5.90 24.46
C GLU A 33 1.92 5.65 23.41
N GLU A 34 0.72 6.18 23.62
CA GLU A 34 -0.39 6.08 22.67
C GLU A 34 -0.05 6.69 21.30
N ARG A 35 0.60 7.84 21.28
CA ARG A 35 1.00 8.50 20.03
C ARG A 35 2.15 7.79 19.35
N LEU A 36 3.07 7.24 20.11
CA LEU A 36 4.14 6.41 19.58
C LEU A 36 3.59 5.13 18.95
N ALA A 37 2.60 4.48 19.59
CA ALA A 37 1.92 3.31 19.04
C ALA A 37 1.23 3.60 17.68
N ASN A 38 0.61 4.79 17.52
CA ASN A 38 0.04 5.22 16.25
C ASN A 38 1.12 5.37 15.15
N LEU A 39 2.28 5.91 15.50
CA LEU A 39 3.41 6.02 14.56
C LEU A 39 3.95 4.64 14.16
N GLU A 40 4.11 3.75 15.11
CA GLU A 40 4.56 2.38 14.86
C GLU A 40 3.56 1.61 13.98
N LEU A 41 2.26 1.80 14.21
CA LEU A 41 1.20 1.24 13.37
C LEU A 41 1.27 1.78 11.95
N ALA A 42 1.47 3.08 11.77
CA ALA A 42 1.63 3.70 10.46
C ALA A 42 2.79 3.08 9.68
N VAL A 43 3.96 2.98 10.29
CA VAL A 43 5.18 2.39 9.70
C VAL A 43 4.95 0.93 9.33
N ARG A 44 4.31 0.16 10.20
CA ARG A 44 3.98 -1.26 9.96
C ARG A 44 3.11 -1.42 8.72
N TYR A 45 2.06 -0.61 8.56
CA TYR A 45 1.17 -0.68 7.40
C TYR A 45 1.87 -0.25 6.11
N VAL A 46 2.76 0.73 6.15
CA VAL A 46 3.64 1.06 5.02
C VAL A 46 4.39 -0.18 4.56
N PHE A 47 5.12 -0.85 5.47
CA PHE A 47 5.93 -2.01 5.12
C PHE A 47 5.11 -3.21 4.66
N PHE A 48 3.91 -3.46 5.22
CA PHE A 48 3.04 -4.55 4.76
C PHE A 48 2.54 -4.36 3.32
N HIS A 49 2.39 -3.11 2.86
CA HIS A 49 1.82 -2.84 1.54
C HIS A 49 2.88 -2.57 0.45
N ILE A 50 4.16 -2.43 0.79
CA ILE A 50 5.24 -2.37 -0.21
C ILE A 50 5.26 -3.66 -1.06
N PRO A 51 5.28 -4.88 -0.49
CA PRO A 51 5.21 -6.10 -1.28
C PRO A 51 3.94 -6.19 -2.13
N ALA A 52 2.79 -5.72 -1.63
CA ALA A 52 1.54 -5.70 -2.39
C ALA A 52 1.63 -4.78 -3.62
N LEU A 53 2.19 -3.57 -3.47
CA LEU A 53 2.44 -2.66 -4.59
C LEU A 53 3.40 -3.25 -5.62
N LEU A 54 4.47 -3.91 -5.17
CA LEU A 54 5.43 -4.59 -6.05
C LEU A 54 4.79 -5.78 -6.76
N ALA A 55 3.95 -6.55 -6.07
CA ALA A 55 3.21 -7.67 -6.66
C ALA A 55 2.26 -7.19 -7.76
N VAL A 56 1.50 -6.11 -7.52
CA VAL A 56 0.63 -5.51 -8.54
C VAL A 56 1.44 -4.95 -9.70
N ALA A 57 2.56 -4.26 -9.43
CA ALA A 57 3.44 -3.76 -10.48
C ALA A 57 3.98 -4.89 -11.37
N TRP A 58 4.36 -6.01 -10.78
CA TRP A 58 4.80 -7.20 -11.49
C TRP A 58 3.65 -7.85 -12.28
N LEU A 59 2.48 -8.05 -11.66
CA LEU A 59 1.30 -8.62 -12.30
C LEU A 59 0.90 -7.80 -13.54
N HIS A 60 0.94 -6.47 -13.45
CA HIS A 60 0.68 -5.58 -14.57
C HIS A 60 1.61 -5.79 -15.78
N THR A 61 2.83 -6.25 -15.57
CA THR A 61 3.73 -6.60 -16.69
C THR A 61 3.34 -7.88 -17.39
N LEU A 62 2.60 -8.77 -16.69
CA LEU A 62 2.20 -10.07 -17.22
C LEU A 62 0.87 -10.03 -17.96
N ILE A 63 -0.11 -9.25 -17.45
CA ILE A 63 -1.49 -9.26 -17.96
C ILE A 63 -1.92 -7.96 -18.66
N GLY A 64 -1.10 -6.92 -18.58
CA GLY A 64 -1.20 -5.77 -19.48
C GLY A 64 -2.29 -4.74 -19.19
N GLY A 65 -2.73 -4.57 -17.93
CA GLY A 65 -3.62 -3.46 -17.56
C GLY A 65 -5.09 -3.83 -17.45
N GLU A 66 -5.39 -4.92 -16.76
CA GLU A 66 -6.75 -5.31 -16.45
C GLU A 66 -7.33 -4.50 -15.28
N LEU A 67 -8.67 -4.33 -15.27
CA LEU A 67 -9.38 -3.48 -14.32
C LEU A 67 -9.04 -3.81 -12.85
N PHE A 68 -9.00 -5.09 -12.49
CA PHE A 68 -8.78 -5.50 -11.10
C PHE A 68 -7.39 -5.13 -10.58
N GLU A 69 -6.35 -5.27 -11.40
CA GLU A 69 -4.99 -4.89 -10.98
C GLU A 69 -4.83 -3.38 -10.89
N GLU A 70 -5.49 -2.62 -11.78
CA GLU A 70 -5.47 -1.15 -11.71
C GLU A 70 -6.16 -0.65 -10.45
N ILE A 71 -7.33 -1.21 -10.12
CA ILE A 71 -8.02 -0.92 -8.86
C ILE A 71 -7.14 -1.28 -7.67
N ALA A 72 -6.50 -2.46 -7.67
CA ALA A 72 -5.63 -2.89 -6.58
C ALA A 72 -4.45 -1.93 -6.39
N GLY A 73 -3.75 -1.58 -7.47
CA GLY A 73 -2.58 -0.71 -7.43
C GLY A 73 -2.88 0.67 -6.87
N TRP A 74 -3.92 1.32 -7.39
CA TRP A 74 -4.31 2.65 -6.92
C TRP A 74 -4.91 2.63 -5.51
N SER A 75 -5.68 1.59 -5.18
CA SER A 75 -6.24 1.43 -3.84
C SER A 75 -5.16 1.23 -2.78
N PHE A 76 -4.12 0.43 -3.05
CA PHE A 76 -2.98 0.30 -2.16
C PHE A 76 -2.19 1.60 -2.05
N ALA A 77 -1.89 2.26 -3.18
CA ALA A 77 -1.14 3.50 -3.17
C ALA A 77 -1.84 4.59 -2.35
N LEU A 78 -3.11 4.86 -2.64
CA LEU A 78 -3.89 5.86 -1.91
C LEU A 78 -4.22 5.39 -0.49
N GLY A 79 -4.50 4.11 -0.31
CA GLY A 79 -4.80 3.52 1.00
C GLY A 79 -3.65 3.67 1.99
N VAL A 80 -2.42 3.38 1.58
CA VAL A 80 -1.22 3.59 2.41
C VAL A 80 -1.04 5.07 2.73
N LEU A 81 -1.18 5.94 1.73
CA LEU A 81 -1.04 7.39 1.92
C LEU A 81 -2.03 7.93 2.96
N VAL A 82 -3.31 7.57 2.80
CA VAL A 82 -4.38 8.05 3.70
C VAL A 82 -4.28 7.39 5.07
N PHE A 83 -4.13 6.08 5.14
CA PHE A 83 -4.08 5.33 6.41
C PHE A 83 -2.84 5.69 7.23
N SER A 84 -1.66 5.46 6.68
CA SER A 84 -0.41 5.71 7.40
C SER A 84 -0.13 7.21 7.53
N GLY A 85 -0.46 8.02 6.52
CA GLY A 85 -0.33 9.48 6.59
C GLY A 85 -1.16 10.09 7.70
N SER A 86 -2.43 9.69 7.84
CA SER A 86 -3.30 10.19 8.93
C SER A 86 -2.80 9.75 10.32
N LEU A 87 -2.30 8.53 10.47
CA LEU A 87 -1.72 8.05 11.72
C LEU A 87 -0.42 8.80 12.09
N VAL A 88 0.44 9.10 11.11
CA VAL A 88 1.63 9.93 11.33
C VAL A 88 1.22 11.33 11.79
N LEU A 89 0.25 11.97 11.12
CA LEU A 89 -0.26 13.27 11.51
C LEU A 89 -0.89 13.24 12.90
N LEU A 90 -1.69 12.21 13.22
CA LEU A 90 -2.23 11.99 14.55
C LEU A 90 -1.12 11.86 15.61
N ALA A 91 -0.09 11.07 15.31
CA ALA A 91 1.05 10.86 16.21
C ALA A 91 1.83 12.16 16.46
N LEU A 92 2.09 12.94 15.43
CA LEU A 92 2.92 14.16 15.55
C LEU A 92 2.14 15.35 16.11
N THR A 93 0.87 15.52 15.72
CA THR A 93 0.06 16.70 16.13
C THR A 93 -0.80 16.43 17.37
N GLY A 94 -1.20 15.19 17.61
CA GLY A 94 -2.16 14.81 18.65
C GLY A 94 -3.62 15.19 18.33
N GLU A 95 -3.89 15.67 17.11
CA GLU A 95 -5.23 16.10 16.72
C GLU A 95 -6.13 14.91 16.30
N ARG A 96 -7.20 14.70 17.06
CA ARG A 96 -8.15 13.57 16.88
C ARG A 96 -8.80 13.51 15.51
N ARG A 97 -8.91 14.64 14.80
CA ARG A 97 -9.47 14.67 13.43
C ARG A 97 -8.75 13.73 12.46
N TRP A 98 -7.43 13.55 12.62
CA TRP A 98 -6.66 12.65 11.79
C TRP A 98 -7.02 11.17 12.01
N GLY A 99 -7.38 10.81 13.24
CA GLY A 99 -7.90 9.47 13.55
C GLY A 99 -9.23 9.16 12.86
N ALA A 100 -10.06 10.18 12.59
CA ALA A 100 -11.30 10.01 11.83
C ALA A 100 -11.06 9.77 10.32
N VAL A 101 -9.90 10.16 9.79
CA VAL A 101 -9.52 9.92 8.38
C VAL A 101 -8.97 8.51 8.18
N THR A 102 -8.32 7.94 9.18
CA THR A 102 -7.66 6.62 9.11
C THR A 102 -8.57 5.49 8.59
N PRO A 103 -9.84 5.35 9.01
CA PRO A 103 -10.74 4.32 8.49
C PRO A 103 -10.95 4.38 6.98
N VAL A 104 -10.94 5.59 6.38
CA VAL A 104 -11.06 5.74 4.91
C VAL A 104 -9.89 5.07 4.22
N GLY A 105 -8.66 5.30 4.73
CA GLY A 105 -7.47 4.60 4.25
C GLY A 105 -7.59 3.08 4.41
N GLY A 106 -8.11 2.61 5.55
CA GLY A 106 -8.35 1.19 5.80
C GLY A 106 -9.30 0.55 4.79
N VAL A 107 -10.41 1.23 4.45
CA VAL A 107 -11.34 0.77 3.41
C VAL A 107 -10.65 0.68 2.05
N LEU A 108 -9.84 1.67 1.67
CA LEU A 108 -9.07 1.62 0.43
C LEU A 108 -8.12 0.41 0.39
N LEU A 109 -7.45 0.11 1.50
CA LEU A 109 -6.58 -1.07 1.58
C LEU A 109 -7.38 -2.37 1.41
N LEU A 110 -8.56 -2.48 2.01
CA LEU A 110 -9.45 -3.64 1.83
C LEU A 110 -9.94 -3.78 0.39
N VAL A 111 -10.28 -2.68 -0.28
CA VAL A 111 -10.62 -2.66 -1.71
C VAL A 111 -9.43 -3.15 -2.53
N GLY A 112 -8.21 -2.71 -2.21
CA GLY A 112 -6.99 -3.17 -2.86
C GLY A 112 -6.79 -4.68 -2.76
N TRP A 113 -6.95 -5.26 -1.58
CA TRP A 113 -6.84 -6.71 -1.38
C TRP A 113 -7.97 -7.48 -2.08
N GLY A 114 -9.21 -6.99 -2.02
CA GLY A 114 -10.35 -7.58 -2.74
C GLY A 114 -10.13 -7.58 -4.25
N ALA A 115 -9.63 -6.48 -4.80
CA ALA A 115 -9.31 -6.38 -6.23
C ALA A 115 -8.15 -7.31 -6.61
N LEU A 116 -7.12 -7.44 -5.78
CA LEU A 116 -6.00 -8.36 -6.03
C LEU A 116 -6.46 -9.83 -6.02
N ILE A 117 -7.40 -10.19 -5.14
CA ILE A 117 -8.05 -11.52 -5.17
C ILE A 117 -8.79 -11.70 -6.50
N GLY A 118 -9.55 -10.70 -6.95
CA GLY A 118 -10.22 -10.72 -8.24
C GLY A 118 -9.23 -10.94 -9.39
N ALA A 119 -8.16 -10.17 -9.43
CA ALA A 119 -7.10 -10.32 -10.43
C ALA A 119 -6.52 -11.74 -10.45
N ALA A 120 -6.26 -12.33 -9.27
CA ALA A 120 -5.73 -13.69 -9.16
C ALA A 120 -6.71 -14.76 -9.68
N ILE A 121 -8.02 -14.62 -9.42
CA ILE A 121 -9.05 -15.53 -9.90
C ILE A 121 -9.14 -15.52 -11.44
N PHE A 122 -9.10 -14.33 -12.04
CA PHE A 122 -9.24 -14.15 -13.48
C PHE A 122 -7.92 -14.34 -14.25
N PHE A 123 -6.78 -14.33 -13.57
CA PHE A 123 -5.45 -14.54 -14.17
C PHE A 123 -5.37 -15.81 -15.04
N HIS A 124 -6.00 -16.89 -14.61
CA HIS A 124 -5.98 -18.17 -15.34
C HIS A 124 -6.73 -18.15 -16.68
N SER A 125 -7.75 -17.32 -16.81
CA SER A 125 -8.51 -17.17 -18.07
C SER A 125 -7.69 -16.44 -19.14
N TYR A 126 -6.82 -15.53 -18.73
CA TYR A 126 -5.95 -14.75 -19.61
C TYR A 126 -4.82 -15.60 -20.20
N THR A 127 -4.15 -16.40 -19.39
CA THR A 127 -3.04 -17.26 -19.85
C THR A 127 -3.48 -18.33 -20.86
N ARG A 128 -4.74 -18.77 -20.83
CA ARG A 128 -5.28 -19.73 -21.82
C ARG A 128 -5.52 -19.10 -23.19
N GLY A 129 -5.77 -17.78 -23.27
CA GLY A 129 -5.97 -17.08 -24.53
C GLY A 129 -4.67 -16.81 -25.32
N VAL A 130 -3.52 -16.79 -24.64
CA VAL A 130 -2.21 -16.48 -25.24
C VAL A 130 -1.52 -17.73 -25.82
N VAL A 131 -1.93 -18.93 -25.42
CA VAL A 131 -1.28 -20.21 -25.82
C VAL A 131 -1.83 -20.79 -27.12
N THR A 132 -2.74 -20.13 -27.82
CA THR A 132 -3.29 -20.62 -29.11
C THR A 132 -2.63 -19.97 -30.30
N TYR A 133 -1.30 -19.91 -30.38
CA TYR A 133 -0.63 -19.79 -31.68
C TYR A 133 -0.26 -21.17 -32.14
N PRO A 134 -0.84 -21.70 -33.23
CA PRO A 134 -0.35 -22.93 -33.83
C PRO A 134 1.05 -22.64 -34.35
N LEU A 135 2.02 -23.41 -33.88
CA LEU A 135 3.33 -23.50 -34.50
C LEU A 135 3.13 -24.07 -35.91
N SER A 136 3.07 -23.23 -36.92
CA SER A 136 3.14 -23.60 -38.33
C SER A 136 4.58 -23.64 -38.78
#